data_b948b5bc8b6fde00d682e4b3ebd44435
#
_entry.id   b948b5bc8b6fde00d682e4b3ebd44435
#
_cell.length_a   1.000
_cell.length_b   1.000
_cell.length_c   1.000
_cell.angle_alpha   90.00
_cell.angle_beta   90.00
_cell.angle_gamma   90.00
#
_symmetry.space_group_name_H-M   'P 1'
#
loop_
_entity.id
_entity.type
_entity.pdbx_description
1 polymer ?
#
loop_
_entity_poly.entity_id
_entity_poly.type
_entity_poly.pdbx_seq_one_letter_code
_entity_poly.pdbx_strand_id
1 'polypeptide(L)'
;MIAPDVELGKDVVVFHPELVNLYGCKIGAECKIAAFVEIQRGAVLGRRVKVEAFVFIPTGVTIEDGVFIGPHVCFSNDRYPTSVDDSGDLLRVGDWQVVPTLVRRRASIGANATIICGVTIGAGSMVGAGATVTHDVPPDSPVVGNPARLIGPRPKWWSRPPVKVSKAKVVRR
;
A
#
# COMPACT_ATOMS: atom_id res chain seq x y z
N MET A 1 -0.44 -10.71 -14.24
CA MET A 1 -0.97 -10.09 -15.48
C MET A 1 -1.10 -8.58 -15.29
N ILE A 2 -0.77 -7.79 -16.30
CA ILE A 2 -1.11 -6.36 -16.36
C ILE A 2 -2.21 -6.19 -17.39
N ALA A 3 -3.41 -5.79 -16.94
CA ALA A 3 -4.57 -5.63 -17.82
C ALA A 3 -4.44 -4.38 -18.70
N PRO A 4 -5.08 -4.35 -19.88
CA PRO A 4 -4.97 -3.21 -20.81
C PRO A 4 -5.53 -1.89 -20.28
N ASP A 5 -6.37 -1.93 -19.24
CA ASP A 5 -6.99 -0.77 -18.61
C ASP A 5 -6.18 -0.17 -17.45
N VAL A 6 -4.93 -0.61 -17.27
CA VAL A 6 -4.00 -0.05 -16.29
C VAL A 6 -3.32 1.20 -16.86
N GLU A 7 -3.39 2.31 -16.13
CA GLU A 7 -2.69 3.54 -16.48
C GLU A 7 -1.31 3.56 -15.80
N LEU A 8 -0.23 3.38 -16.57
CA LEU A 8 1.15 3.45 -16.07
C LEU A 8 1.78 4.80 -16.43
N GLY A 9 2.30 5.49 -15.43
CA GLY A 9 3.09 6.70 -15.60
C GLY A 9 4.48 6.41 -16.21
N LYS A 10 5.22 7.48 -16.53
CA LYS A 10 6.57 7.37 -17.08
C LYS A 10 7.52 6.66 -16.10
N ASP A 11 8.41 5.82 -16.65
CA ASP A 11 9.49 5.15 -15.90
C ASP A 11 9.00 4.24 -14.73
N VAL A 12 7.76 3.71 -14.81
CA VAL A 12 7.30 2.67 -13.88
C VAL A 12 8.04 1.36 -14.16
N VAL A 13 8.54 0.73 -13.10
CA VAL A 13 9.22 -0.57 -13.17
C VAL A 13 8.38 -1.62 -12.46
N VAL A 14 7.90 -2.62 -13.21
CA VAL A 14 7.32 -3.85 -12.67
C VAL A 14 8.36 -4.94 -12.84
N PHE A 15 8.92 -5.44 -11.72
CA PHE A 15 10.08 -6.36 -11.77
C PHE A 15 9.74 -7.73 -12.35
N HIS A 16 8.50 -8.21 -12.12
CA HIS A 16 8.01 -9.49 -12.59
C HIS A 16 6.59 -9.34 -13.13
N PRO A 17 6.40 -8.79 -14.34
CA PRO A 17 5.07 -8.51 -14.88
C PRO A 17 4.19 -9.76 -15.04
N GLU A 18 4.81 -10.93 -15.18
CA GLU A 18 4.13 -12.22 -15.23
C GLU A 18 3.57 -12.68 -13.87
N LEU A 19 4.12 -12.15 -12.76
CA LEU A 19 3.76 -12.53 -11.38
C LEU A 19 2.92 -11.48 -10.65
N VAL A 20 2.39 -10.47 -11.33
CA VAL A 20 1.52 -9.46 -10.73
C VAL A 20 0.11 -9.58 -11.25
N ASN A 21 -0.86 -9.00 -10.54
CA ASN A 21 -2.25 -8.84 -10.98
C ASN A 21 -2.67 -7.37 -10.86
N LEU A 22 -2.52 -6.62 -11.96
CA LEU A 22 -2.86 -5.20 -12.02
C LEU A 22 -4.01 -4.99 -13.00
N TYR A 23 -5.09 -4.32 -12.58
CA TYR A 23 -6.23 -4.05 -13.44
C TYR A 23 -7.00 -2.80 -13.01
N GLY A 24 -7.36 -1.94 -13.99
CA GLY A 24 -8.16 -0.73 -13.83
C GLY A 24 -7.61 0.28 -12.81
N CYS A 25 -6.34 0.20 -12.47
CA CYS A 25 -5.66 1.07 -11.51
C CYS A 25 -4.82 2.14 -12.21
N LYS A 26 -4.43 3.18 -11.44
CA LYS A 26 -3.54 4.24 -11.90
C LYS A 26 -2.25 4.21 -11.09
N ILE A 27 -1.11 4.14 -11.75
CA ILE A 27 0.22 4.10 -11.13
C ILE A 27 1.05 5.27 -11.66
N GLY A 28 1.38 6.20 -10.79
CA GLY A 28 2.15 7.40 -11.11
C GLY A 28 3.59 7.10 -11.53
N ALA A 29 4.27 8.11 -12.03
CA ALA A 29 5.62 7.98 -12.59
C ALA A 29 6.66 7.49 -11.58
N GLU A 30 7.69 6.80 -12.06
CA GLU A 30 8.87 6.34 -11.31
C GLU A 30 8.54 5.34 -10.16
N CYS A 31 7.34 4.73 -10.17
CA CYS A 31 6.97 3.69 -9.21
C CYS A 31 7.74 2.39 -9.45
N LYS A 32 7.90 1.62 -8.37
CA LYS A 32 8.52 0.28 -8.42
C LYS A 32 7.58 -0.73 -7.78
N ILE A 33 7.19 -1.75 -8.56
CA ILE A 33 6.27 -2.80 -8.15
C ILE A 33 6.99 -4.14 -8.18
N ALA A 34 7.01 -4.82 -7.05
CA ALA A 34 7.64 -6.14 -6.91
C ALA A 34 6.69 -7.27 -7.36
N ALA A 35 7.16 -8.51 -7.24
CA ALA A 35 6.38 -9.70 -7.61
C ALA A 35 5.21 -9.96 -6.65
N PHE A 36 4.20 -10.67 -7.13
CA PHE A 36 3.03 -11.10 -6.35
C PHE A 36 2.22 -9.95 -5.74
N VAL A 37 2.26 -8.79 -6.40
CA VAL A 37 1.44 -7.62 -6.03
C VAL A 37 0.13 -7.68 -6.80
N GLU A 38 -0.97 -7.43 -6.07
CA GLU A 38 -2.27 -7.17 -6.68
C GLU A 38 -2.69 -5.72 -6.42
N ILE A 39 -3.06 -5.01 -7.50
CA ILE A 39 -3.64 -3.66 -7.43
C ILE A 39 -4.92 -3.62 -8.24
N GLN A 40 -6.02 -3.40 -7.54
CA GLN A 40 -7.35 -3.51 -8.12
C GLN A 40 -7.84 -2.21 -8.76
N ARG A 41 -8.92 -2.34 -9.53
CA ARG A 41 -9.63 -1.26 -10.21
C ARG A 41 -9.94 -0.09 -9.27
N GLY A 42 -9.64 1.12 -9.71
CA GLY A 42 -9.90 2.35 -8.95
C GLY A 42 -8.89 2.64 -7.84
N ALA A 43 -7.90 1.78 -7.61
CA ALA A 43 -6.76 2.12 -6.76
C ALA A 43 -5.85 3.12 -7.48
N VAL A 44 -5.32 4.10 -6.72
CA VAL A 44 -4.49 5.18 -7.27
C VAL A 44 -3.17 5.27 -6.50
N LEU A 45 -2.05 5.16 -7.20
CA LEU A 45 -0.72 5.39 -6.68
C LEU A 45 -0.13 6.67 -7.28
N GLY A 46 0.38 7.55 -6.44
CA GLY A 46 1.13 8.74 -6.82
C GLY A 46 2.50 8.38 -7.41
N ARG A 47 3.40 9.34 -7.46
CA ARG A 47 4.73 9.18 -8.04
C ARG A 47 5.72 8.59 -7.04
N ARG A 48 6.72 7.83 -7.52
CA ARG A 48 7.82 7.30 -6.70
C ARG A 48 7.36 6.44 -5.52
N VAL A 49 6.22 5.76 -5.67
CA VAL A 49 5.75 4.78 -4.70
C VAL A 49 6.55 3.49 -4.91
N LYS A 50 6.97 2.89 -3.81
CA LYS A 50 7.63 1.59 -3.83
C LYS A 50 6.74 0.56 -3.15
N VAL A 51 6.33 -0.45 -3.89
CA VAL A 51 5.49 -1.56 -3.44
C VAL A 51 6.32 -2.84 -3.45
N GLU A 52 6.54 -3.40 -2.29
CA GLU A 52 7.27 -4.65 -2.12
C GLU A 52 6.37 -5.87 -2.41
N ALA A 53 6.96 -7.08 -2.40
CA ALA A 53 6.27 -8.30 -2.80
C ALA A 53 5.10 -8.67 -1.88
N PHE A 54 4.11 -9.39 -2.46
CA PHE A 54 2.94 -9.92 -1.78
C PHE A 54 2.01 -8.85 -1.17
N VAL A 55 1.98 -7.65 -1.75
CA VAL A 55 1.11 -6.57 -1.30
C VAL A 55 -0.24 -6.66 -2.01
N PHE A 56 -1.32 -6.45 -1.25
CA PHE A 56 -2.67 -6.34 -1.75
C PHE A 56 -3.21 -4.91 -1.57
N ILE A 57 -3.57 -4.26 -2.69
CA ILE A 57 -4.13 -2.90 -2.74
C ILE A 57 -5.48 -2.95 -3.46
N PRO A 58 -6.59 -3.03 -2.70
CA PRO A 58 -7.93 -3.14 -3.28
C PRO A 58 -8.48 -1.79 -3.77
N THR A 59 -9.65 -1.87 -4.41
CA THR A 59 -10.49 -0.73 -4.78
C THR A 59 -10.66 0.25 -3.62
N GLY A 60 -10.57 1.56 -3.89
CA GLY A 60 -10.78 2.63 -2.90
C GLY A 60 -9.52 3.06 -2.15
N VAL A 61 -8.37 2.43 -2.39
CA VAL A 61 -7.10 2.85 -1.79
C VAL A 61 -6.42 3.90 -2.65
N THR A 62 -6.07 5.03 -2.01
CA THR A 62 -5.23 6.08 -2.62
C THR A 62 -3.92 6.22 -1.86
N ILE A 63 -2.82 6.16 -2.58
CA ILE A 63 -1.45 6.26 -2.05
C ILE A 63 -0.77 7.46 -2.71
N GLU A 64 -0.38 8.44 -1.91
CA GLU A 64 0.30 9.65 -2.40
C GLU A 64 1.79 9.40 -2.71
N ASP A 65 2.49 10.46 -3.15
CA ASP A 65 3.87 10.41 -3.63
C ASP A 65 4.89 9.92 -2.59
N GLY A 66 5.85 9.13 -3.04
CA GLY A 66 7.02 8.74 -2.26
C GLY A 66 6.75 7.80 -1.09
N VAL A 67 5.59 7.15 -1.07
CA VAL A 67 5.22 6.17 -0.05
C VAL A 67 5.99 4.86 -0.25
N PHE A 68 6.39 4.24 0.86
CA PHE A 68 6.94 2.89 0.90
C PHE A 68 5.93 1.91 1.48
N ILE A 69 5.65 0.83 0.75
CA ILE A 69 4.80 -0.28 1.18
C ILE A 69 5.67 -1.53 1.31
N GLY A 70 5.83 -2.00 2.53
CA GLY A 70 6.62 -3.20 2.85
C GLY A 70 5.97 -4.49 2.34
N PRO A 71 6.72 -5.60 2.31
CA PRO A 71 6.19 -6.87 1.83
C PRO A 71 5.04 -7.38 2.71
N HIS A 72 4.11 -8.10 2.08
CA HIS A 72 2.93 -8.67 2.72
C HIS A 72 1.99 -7.66 3.40
N VAL A 73 2.06 -6.38 3.03
CA VAL A 73 1.07 -5.40 3.49
C VAL A 73 -0.26 -5.68 2.83
N CYS A 74 -1.32 -5.70 3.64
CA CYS A 74 -2.68 -5.91 3.18
C CYS A 74 -3.57 -4.73 3.56
N PHE A 75 -4.29 -4.18 2.57
CA PHE A 75 -5.36 -3.21 2.81
C PHE A 75 -6.71 -3.92 2.72
N SER A 76 -7.66 -3.56 3.59
CA SER A 76 -9.06 -3.90 3.38
C SER A 76 -9.81 -2.73 2.73
N ASN A 77 -10.99 -2.98 2.17
CA ASN A 77 -11.86 -1.97 1.59
C ASN A 77 -13.34 -2.16 1.95
N ASP A 78 -13.62 -3.23 2.71
CA ASP A 78 -14.88 -3.47 3.38
C ASP A 78 -14.65 -3.59 4.88
N ARG A 79 -15.51 -2.94 5.67
CA ARG A 79 -15.36 -2.91 7.12
C ARG A 79 -16.02 -4.10 7.80
N TYR A 80 -17.06 -4.65 7.16
CA TYR A 80 -17.88 -5.74 7.69
C TYR A 80 -18.15 -6.78 6.59
N PRO A 81 -17.07 -7.43 6.07
CA PRO A 81 -17.20 -8.31 4.93
C PRO A 81 -18.07 -9.52 5.26
N THR A 82 -19.07 -9.78 4.40
CA THR A 82 -19.87 -10.98 4.41
C THR A 82 -19.85 -11.61 3.02
N SER A 83 -19.98 -12.91 2.92
CA SER A 83 -20.05 -13.59 1.63
C SER A 83 -21.46 -13.66 1.06
N VAL A 84 -22.46 -13.56 1.92
CA VAL A 84 -23.88 -13.67 1.57
C VAL A 84 -24.69 -12.55 2.22
N ASP A 85 -25.81 -12.22 1.62
CA ASP A 85 -26.85 -11.36 2.21
C ASP A 85 -27.70 -12.11 3.26
N ASP A 86 -28.70 -11.41 3.82
CA ASP A 86 -29.62 -11.97 4.81
C ASP A 86 -30.51 -13.12 4.27
N SER A 87 -30.63 -13.25 2.95
CA SER A 87 -31.35 -14.32 2.25
C SER A 87 -30.48 -15.55 1.98
N GLY A 88 -29.17 -15.44 2.18
CA GLY A 88 -28.17 -16.47 1.88
C GLY A 88 -27.63 -16.45 0.46
N ASP A 89 -27.95 -15.43 -0.33
CA ASP A 89 -27.46 -15.25 -1.69
C ASP A 89 -26.07 -14.61 -1.67
N LEU A 90 -25.17 -15.07 -2.58
CA LEU A 90 -23.81 -14.55 -2.71
C LEU A 90 -23.82 -13.08 -3.11
N LEU A 91 -23.12 -12.25 -2.32
CA LEU A 91 -22.88 -10.86 -2.64
C LEU A 91 -21.98 -10.73 -3.88
N ARG A 92 -22.32 -9.77 -4.74
CA ARG A 92 -21.63 -9.45 -5.99
C ARG A 92 -20.94 -8.09 -5.88
N VAL A 93 -20.08 -7.78 -6.84
CA VAL A 93 -19.48 -6.45 -6.95
C VAL A 93 -20.60 -5.40 -7.08
N GLY A 94 -20.65 -4.47 -6.14
CA GLY A 94 -21.67 -3.43 -6.03
C GLY A 94 -22.69 -3.64 -4.92
N ASP A 95 -22.76 -4.82 -4.33
CA ASP A 95 -23.69 -5.12 -3.23
C ASP A 95 -23.18 -4.67 -1.85
N TRP A 96 -21.96 -4.18 -1.78
CA TRP A 96 -21.32 -3.69 -0.57
C TRP A 96 -20.65 -2.33 -0.78
N GLN A 97 -20.43 -1.60 0.29
CA GLN A 97 -19.88 -0.25 0.24
C GLN A 97 -18.35 -0.26 0.38
N VAL A 98 -17.67 0.23 -0.64
CA VAL A 98 -16.23 0.49 -0.56
C VAL A 98 -15.97 1.63 0.43
N VAL A 99 -15.16 1.35 1.45
CA VAL A 99 -14.70 2.35 2.43
C VAL A 99 -13.28 2.79 2.06
N PRO A 100 -13.06 4.04 1.60
CA PRO A 100 -11.77 4.47 1.06
C PRO A 100 -10.70 4.58 2.14
N THR A 101 -9.45 4.32 1.75
CA THR A 101 -8.25 4.49 2.58
C THR A 101 -7.27 5.43 1.90
N LEU A 102 -6.66 6.32 2.67
CA LEU A 102 -5.70 7.30 2.18
C LEU A 102 -4.34 7.16 2.85
N VAL A 103 -3.29 6.94 2.06
CA VAL A 103 -1.90 6.98 2.53
C VAL A 103 -1.24 8.25 2.01
N ARG A 104 -0.93 9.15 2.92
CA ARG A 104 -0.35 10.46 2.60
C ARG A 104 1.13 10.33 2.24
N ARG A 105 1.61 11.36 1.52
CA ARG A 105 2.97 11.42 0.98
C ARG A 105 4.05 11.05 1.99
N ARG A 106 5.06 10.30 1.50
CA ARG A 106 6.27 9.92 2.26
C ARG A 106 6.01 9.08 3.52
N ALA A 107 4.80 8.55 3.70
CA ALA A 107 4.56 7.54 4.73
C ALA A 107 5.30 6.24 4.42
N SER A 108 5.60 5.47 5.45
CA SER A 108 6.23 4.15 5.33
C SER A 108 5.39 3.12 6.08
N ILE A 109 5.05 2.04 5.42
CA ILE A 109 4.30 0.93 6.00
C ILE A 109 5.22 -0.29 6.08
N GLY A 110 5.44 -0.79 7.28
CA GLY A 110 6.31 -1.94 7.55
C GLY A 110 5.72 -3.26 7.07
N ALA A 111 6.57 -4.27 6.94
CA ALA A 111 6.19 -5.60 6.49
C ALA A 111 5.07 -6.22 7.33
N ASN A 112 4.18 -7.00 6.69
CA ASN A 112 3.05 -7.69 7.33
C ASN A 112 2.07 -6.77 8.08
N ALA A 113 2.06 -5.47 7.82
CA ALA A 113 1.06 -4.59 8.40
C ALA A 113 -0.30 -4.78 7.70
N THR A 114 -1.37 -4.70 8.49
CA THR A 114 -2.75 -4.71 7.99
C THR A 114 -3.37 -3.34 8.18
N ILE A 115 -3.91 -2.77 7.11
CA ILE A 115 -4.55 -1.46 7.12
C ILE A 115 -6.06 -1.66 6.94
N ILE A 116 -6.81 -1.42 8.01
CA ILE A 116 -8.27 -1.47 7.96
C ILE A 116 -8.78 -0.27 7.18
N CYS A 117 -9.81 -0.47 6.37
CA CYS A 117 -10.40 0.58 5.54
C CYS A 117 -10.97 1.75 6.36
N GLY A 118 -11.06 2.91 5.72
CA GLY A 118 -11.60 4.13 6.33
C GLY A 118 -10.58 4.92 7.13
N VAL A 119 -9.29 4.57 7.07
CA VAL A 119 -8.25 5.31 7.81
C VAL A 119 -7.41 6.19 6.89
N THR A 120 -6.87 7.26 7.46
CA THR A 120 -5.82 8.07 6.84
C THR A 120 -4.48 7.81 7.52
N ILE A 121 -3.48 7.37 6.75
CA ILE A 121 -2.08 7.31 7.19
C ILE A 121 -1.43 8.66 6.91
N GLY A 122 -1.08 9.41 7.95
CA GLY A 122 -0.55 10.78 7.86
C GLY A 122 0.77 10.88 7.11
N ALA A 123 1.05 12.05 6.54
CA ALA A 123 2.28 12.29 5.78
C ALA A 123 3.53 12.07 6.65
N GLY A 124 4.55 11.41 6.09
CA GLY A 124 5.80 11.13 6.80
C GLY A 124 5.67 10.19 8.01
N SER A 125 4.50 9.61 8.28
CA SER A 125 4.30 8.66 9.37
C SER A 125 4.95 7.30 9.08
N MET A 126 5.09 6.49 10.12
CA MET A 126 5.57 5.12 9.97
C MET A 126 4.66 4.14 10.70
N VAL A 127 4.20 3.16 9.97
CA VAL A 127 3.53 1.99 10.50
C VAL A 127 4.58 0.90 10.68
N GLY A 128 4.75 0.42 11.90
CA GLY A 128 5.70 -0.66 12.21
C GLY A 128 5.30 -1.99 11.59
N ALA A 129 6.28 -2.86 11.41
CA ALA A 129 6.02 -4.20 10.88
C ALA A 129 5.04 -4.97 11.77
N GLY A 130 4.12 -5.74 11.16
CA GLY A 130 3.10 -6.51 11.85
C GLY A 130 2.00 -5.70 12.54
N ALA A 131 1.96 -4.38 12.35
CA ALA A 131 0.94 -3.55 12.96
C ALA A 131 -0.43 -3.70 12.27
N THR A 132 -1.52 -3.63 13.07
CA THR A 132 -2.89 -3.55 12.55
C THR A 132 -3.43 -2.15 12.79
N VAL A 133 -3.51 -1.35 11.71
CA VAL A 133 -3.98 0.03 11.79
C VAL A 133 -5.49 0.08 11.67
N THR A 134 -6.15 0.49 12.75
CA THR A 134 -7.61 0.54 12.89
C THR A 134 -8.16 1.97 13.01
N HIS A 135 -7.28 2.97 13.12
CA HIS A 135 -7.60 4.39 13.26
C HIS A 135 -6.59 5.23 12.48
N ASP A 136 -6.93 6.49 12.26
CA ASP A 136 -6.05 7.45 11.61
C ASP A 136 -4.69 7.54 12.31
N VAL A 137 -3.63 7.64 11.50
CA VAL A 137 -2.27 7.85 11.97
C VAL A 137 -1.89 9.31 11.75
N PRO A 138 -1.54 10.06 12.80
CA PRO A 138 -1.14 11.46 12.65
C PRO A 138 0.11 11.62 11.76
N PRO A 139 0.31 12.77 11.10
CA PRO A 139 1.53 13.03 10.35
C PRO A 139 2.80 12.88 11.23
N ASP A 140 3.91 12.49 10.59
CA ASP A 140 5.23 12.33 11.21
C ASP A 140 5.26 11.47 12.49
N SER A 141 4.31 10.55 12.62
CA SER A 141 4.10 9.75 13.83
C SER A 141 4.39 8.27 13.62
N PRO A 142 5.07 7.61 14.58
CA PRO A 142 5.25 6.15 14.58
C PRO A 142 4.10 5.44 15.29
N VAL A 143 3.55 4.40 14.66
CA VAL A 143 2.57 3.49 15.26
C VAL A 143 3.03 2.05 15.15
N VAL A 144 2.80 1.25 16.19
CA VAL A 144 3.14 -0.17 16.22
C VAL A 144 2.08 -0.98 16.97
N GLY A 145 2.07 -2.27 16.76
CA GLY A 145 1.26 -3.24 17.51
C GLY A 145 -0.08 -3.57 16.88
N ASN A 146 -0.84 -4.43 17.54
CA ASN A 146 -2.18 -4.87 17.15
C ASN A 146 -3.12 -4.76 18.37
N PRO A 147 -4.07 -3.80 18.36
CA PRO A 147 -4.18 -2.71 17.39
C PRO A 147 -3.02 -1.71 17.47
N ALA A 148 -2.70 -1.04 16.36
CA ALA A 148 -1.61 -0.08 16.29
C ALA A 148 -1.83 1.10 17.24
N ARG A 149 -0.76 1.48 17.97
CA ARG A 149 -0.75 2.61 18.91
C ARG A 149 0.46 3.48 18.66
N LEU A 150 0.28 4.77 18.92
CA LEU A 150 1.36 5.75 18.86
C LEU A 150 2.42 5.42 19.93
N ILE A 151 3.69 5.39 19.55
CA ILE A 151 4.79 5.06 20.47
C ILE A 151 5.62 6.28 20.90
N GLY A 152 5.13 7.48 20.67
CA GLY A 152 5.78 8.73 21.07
C GLY A 152 6.21 9.58 19.88
N PRO A 153 7.05 10.60 20.11
CA PRO A 153 7.56 11.44 19.05
C PRO A 153 8.50 10.66 18.12
N ARG A 154 8.67 11.16 16.91
CA ARG A 154 9.59 10.58 15.91
C ARG A 154 10.98 10.36 16.52
N PRO A 155 11.47 9.13 16.61
CA PRO A 155 12.77 8.85 17.19
C PRO A 155 13.91 9.46 16.36
N LYS A 156 14.98 9.92 17.01
CA LYS A 156 16.16 10.52 16.33
C LYS A 156 16.82 9.57 15.32
N TRP A 157 16.78 8.25 15.55
CA TRP A 157 17.32 7.22 14.65
C TRP A 157 16.51 7.02 13.36
N TRP A 158 15.33 7.63 13.25
CA TRP A 158 14.47 7.58 12.07
C TRP A 158 14.99 8.41 10.89
N SER A 159 15.84 9.38 11.14
CA SER A 159 16.55 10.03 10.06
C SER A 159 17.57 9.03 9.50
N ARG A 160 17.30 8.49 8.29
CA ARG A 160 18.27 7.62 7.63
C ARG A 160 19.63 8.33 7.56
N PRO A 161 20.72 7.71 8.05
CA PRO A 161 22.03 8.20 7.72
C PRO A 161 22.16 8.20 6.19
N PRO A 162 22.91 9.14 5.59
CA PRO A 162 23.13 9.16 4.16
C PRO A 162 23.72 7.82 3.74
N VAL A 163 22.94 7.05 2.96
CA VAL A 163 23.41 5.77 2.41
C VAL A 163 24.46 6.11 1.37
N LYS A 164 25.74 5.84 1.68
CA LYS A 164 26.80 5.79 0.67
C LYS A 164 26.47 4.62 -0.26
N VAL A 165 25.77 4.89 -1.35
CA VAL A 165 25.54 3.88 -2.39
C VAL A 165 26.90 3.64 -3.05
N SER A 166 27.59 2.56 -2.68
CA SER A 166 28.62 2.00 -3.54
C SER A 166 27.90 1.58 -4.83
N LYS A 167 28.41 2.00 -5.97
CA LYS A 167 27.91 1.57 -7.28
C LYS A 167 28.15 0.06 -7.45
N ALA A 168 27.33 -0.77 -6.80
CA ALA A 168 27.31 -2.19 -7.06
C ALA A 168 26.83 -2.37 -8.50
N LYS A 169 27.65 -3.01 -9.33
CA LYS A 169 27.31 -3.37 -10.70
C LYS A 169 26.02 -4.21 -10.65
N VAL A 170 24.97 -3.69 -11.27
CA VAL A 170 23.78 -4.49 -11.56
C VAL A 170 24.21 -5.61 -12.51
N VAL A 171 24.28 -6.82 -12.03
CA VAL A 171 24.41 -8.00 -12.89
C VAL A 171 23.07 -8.16 -13.60
N ARG A 172 23.04 -7.70 -14.86
CA ARG A 172 21.93 -8.02 -15.77
C ARG A 172 22.10 -9.47 -16.19
N ARG A 173 21.21 -10.33 -15.78
CA ARG A 173 20.96 -11.63 -16.38
C ARG A 173 19.71 -11.57 -17.22
#